data_42dd7494a05afcffe3519aab7c2c7d6c
#
_entry.id   42dd7494a05afcffe3519aab7c2c7d6c
#
_cell.length_a   1.000
_cell.length_b   1.000
_cell.length_c   1.000
_cell.angle_alpha   90.00
_cell.angle_beta   90.00
_cell.angle_gamma   90.00
#
_symmetry.space_group_name_H-M   'P 1'
#
loop_
_entity.id
_entity.type
_entity.pdbx_description
1 polymer ?
#
loop_
_entity_poly.entity_id
_entity_poly.type
_entity_poly.pdbx_seq_one_letter_code
_entity_poly.pdbx_strand_id
1 'polypeptide(L)'
;MGIPENLTCLLRNLYAGQEATVRTGHGTTDWFQIGRGARQVCILSPCLYNLYAEYIMRNAGLDEAQAGIKIARRNINNLRYADDTTLMAESEEELKSLLMKVKEESEKVGLKLNIQKTRILASGLITSWEIDGETVETVTDFIYLGSKITADGDCSPESKRRLLLGRKVVTNLDSILKSRDITLPTSVRLVKAMVLPVVMYGCESWTIKKAEHRRIDGFELQCWRRLLRVPWTARRSTKSILKETSPGCSLEGLMLKLKLQYFGRHWKRP
;
A
#
# COMPACT_ATOMS: atom_id res chain seq x y z
N MET A 1 3.42 -28.82 -2.69
CA MET A 1 2.99 -27.61 -3.43
C MET A 1 2.42 -27.94 -4.83
N GLY A 2 2.50 -29.18 -5.30
CA GLY A 2 1.93 -29.59 -6.60
C GLY A 2 2.63 -29.01 -7.83
N ILE A 3 3.88 -28.55 -7.69
CA ILE A 3 4.67 -28.05 -8.82
C ILE A 3 5.19 -29.23 -9.62
N PRO A 4 4.97 -29.29 -10.95
CA PRO A 4 5.46 -30.36 -11.79
C PRO A 4 7.00 -30.53 -11.73
N GLU A 5 7.47 -31.78 -11.75
CA GLU A 5 8.87 -32.07 -11.55
C GLU A 5 9.76 -31.51 -12.66
N ASN A 6 9.27 -31.48 -13.90
CA ASN A 6 9.96 -30.85 -15.02
C ASN A 6 10.26 -29.38 -14.81
N LEU A 7 9.28 -28.60 -14.24
CA LEU A 7 9.50 -27.21 -13.92
C LEU A 7 10.48 -27.03 -12.75
N THR A 8 10.43 -27.90 -11.76
CA THR A 8 11.39 -27.91 -10.65
C THR A 8 12.81 -28.17 -11.15
N CYS A 9 12.97 -29.13 -12.07
CA CYS A 9 14.25 -29.43 -12.71
C CYS A 9 14.79 -28.24 -13.52
N LEU A 10 13.95 -27.61 -14.33
CA LEU A 10 14.32 -26.40 -15.10
C LEU A 10 14.76 -25.27 -14.21
N LEU A 11 14.03 -24.99 -13.11
CA LEU A 11 14.40 -23.96 -12.15
C LEU A 11 15.73 -24.29 -11.46
N ARG A 12 15.94 -25.54 -11.06
CA ARG A 12 17.20 -25.98 -10.47
C ARG A 12 18.37 -25.73 -11.41
N ASN A 13 18.23 -26.09 -12.68
CA ASN A 13 19.25 -25.87 -13.70
C ASN A 13 19.50 -24.38 -13.96
N LEU A 14 18.42 -23.54 -13.93
CA LEU A 14 18.54 -22.11 -14.11
C LEU A 14 19.35 -21.44 -12.99
N TYR A 15 19.24 -21.96 -11.76
CA TYR A 15 19.93 -21.42 -10.59
C TYR A 15 21.22 -22.14 -10.22
N ALA A 16 21.56 -23.25 -10.87
CA ALA A 16 22.80 -23.97 -10.63
C ALA A 16 24.01 -23.24 -11.22
N GLY A 17 25.08 -23.14 -10.43
CA GLY A 17 26.36 -22.55 -10.89
C GLY A 17 26.30 -21.09 -11.27
N GLN A 18 25.40 -20.32 -10.68
CA GLN A 18 25.31 -18.88 -10.96
C GLN A 18 26.48 -18.13 -10.35
N GLU A 19 27.07 -17.25 -11.14
CA GLU A 19 28.16 -16.37 -10.76
C GLU A 19 27.75 -14.90 -10.95
N ALA A 20 28.32 -14.02 -10.16
CA ALA A 20 28.12 -12.60 -10.26
C ALA A 20 29.43 -11.83 -10.13
N THR A 21 29.42 -10.61 -10.64
CA THR A 21 30.47 -9.63 -10.44
C THR A 21 29.80 -8.28 -10.15
N VAL A 22 30.42 -7.45 -9.34
CA VAL A 22 29.90 -6.14 -8.96
C VAL A 22 30.75 -5.04 -9.59
N ARG A 23 30.11 -4.14 -10.30
CA ARG A 23 30.76 -2.95 -10.85
C ARG A 23 30.73 -1.84 -9.81
N THR A 24 31.90 -1.41 -9.37
CA THR A 24 32.09 -0.31 -8.43
C THR A 24 32.67 0.92 -9.14
N GLY A 25 32.75 2.06 -8.48
CA GLY A 25 33.44 3.25 -8.99
C GLY A 25 34.95 3.06 -9.21
N HIS A 26 35.55 2.00 -8.66
CA HIS A 26 36.98 1.67 -8.74
C HIS A 26 37.28 0.48 -9.65
N GLY A 27 36.28 -0.08 -10.32
CA GLY A 27 36.44 -1.23 -11.21
C GLY A 27 35.39 -2.30 -10.99
N THR A 28 35.64 -3.49 -11.54
CA THR A 28 34.77 -4.65 -11.42
C THR A 28 35.44 -5.69 -10.50
N THR A 29 34.67 -6.28 -9.59
CA THR A 29 35.18 -7.38 -8.73
C THR A 29 35.48 -8.63 -9.55
N ASP A 30 36.24 -9.56 -8.99
CA ASP A 30 36.31 -10.93 -9.51
C ASP A 30 34.95 -11.61 -9.46
N TRP A 31 34.79 -12.63 -10.31
CA TRP A 31 33.59 -13.45 -10.33
C TRP A 31 33.48 -14.27 -9.03
N PHE A 32 32.30 -14.28 -8.42
CA PHE A 32 32.02 -15.06 -7.24
C PHE A 32 30.71 -15.82 -7.41
N GLN A 33 30.65 -17.01 -6.80
CA GLN A 33 29.49 -17.89 -6.87
C GLN A 33 28.34 -17.37 -6.01
N ILE A 34 27.12 -17.43 -6.57
CA ILE A 34 25.89 -17.10 -5.83
C ILE A 34 25.34 -18.40 -5.26
N GLY A 35 25.49 -18.56 -3.94
CA GLY A 35 25.02 -19.78 -3.25
C GLY A 35 23.55 -19.74 -2.84
N ARG A 36 22.90 -18.57 -2.75
CA ARG A 36 21.53 -18.41 -2.26
C ARG A 36 20.85 -17.19 -2.88
N GLY A 37 19.51 -17.23 -2.95
CA GLY A 37 18.66 -16.13 -3.35
C GLY A 37 18.19 -16.22 -4.81
N ALA A 38 17.18 -15.42 -5.14
CA ALA A 38 16.66 -15.27 -6.48
C ALA A 38 17.26 -14.02 -7.15
N ARG A 39 17.39 -14.04 -8.47
CA ARG A 39 17.92 -12.89 -9.23
C ARG A 39 17.05 -11.65 -9.03
N GLN A 40 17.66 -10.54 -8.66
CA GLN A 40 16.97 -9.25 -8.63
C GLN A 40 16.55 -8.83 -10.05
N VAL A 41 15.35 -8.23 -10.18
CA VAL A 41 14.76 -7.80 -11.47
C VAL A 41 14.47 -8.97 -12.45
N CYS A 42 14.50 -10.21 -12.02
CA CYS A 42 14.09 -11.36 -12.83
C CYS A 42 12.55 -11.50 -12.78
N ILE A 43 11.92 -11.76 -13.92
CA ILE A 43 10.45 -11.93 -14.02
C ILE A 43 9.93 -13.13 -13.19
N LEU A 44 10.76 -14.14 -12.94
CA LEU A 44 10.41 -15.32 -12.15
C LEU A 44 10.52 -15.09 -10.64
N SER A 45 11.35 -14.14 -10.20
CA SER A 45 11.66 -13.96 -8.77
C SER A 45 10.43 -13.62 -7.92
N PRO A 46 9.49 -12.75 -8.33
CA PRO A 46 8.27 -12.52 -7.58
C PRO A 46 7.39 -13.76 -7.42
N CYS A 47 7.27 -14.57 -8.48
CA CYS A 47 6.52 -15.83 -8.45
C CYS A 47 7.14 -16.85 -7.50
N LEU A 48 8.47 -17.00 -7.55
CA LEU A 48 9.21 -17.90 -6.66
C LEU A 48 9.11 -17.47 -5.22
N TYR A 49 9.22 -16.14 -4.96
CA TYR A 49 9.05 -15.61 -3.63
C TYR A 49 7.63 -15.86 -3.08
N ASN A 50 6.60 -15.65 -3.88
CA ASN A 50 5.21 -15.92 -3.47
C ASN A 50 4.99 -17.41 -3.13
N LEU A 51 5.56 -18.33 -3.92
CA LEU A 51 5.52 -19.77 -3.61
C LEU A 51 6.25 -20.09 -2.31
N TYR A 52 7.36 -19.44 -2.07
CA TYR A 52 8.15 -19.59 -0.86
C TYR A 52 7.42 -19.08 0.38
N ALA A 53 6.85 -17.88 0.29
CA ALA A 53 6.01 -17.31 1.34
C ALA A 53 4.78 -18.19 1.64
N GLU A 54 4.12 -18.71 0.60
CA GLU A 54 2.98 -19.62 0.76
C GLU A 54 3.39 -20.92 1.47
N TYR A 55 4.56 -21.48 1.15
CA TYR A 55 5.08 -22.65 1.83
C TYR A 55 5.26 -22.41 3.33
N ILE A 56 5.88 -21.30 3.70
CA ILE A 56 6.09 -20.89 5.11
C ILE A 56 4.74 -20.80 5.84
N MET A 57 3.79 -20.08 5.27
CA MET A 57 2.49 -19.84 5.92
C MET A 57 1.65 -21.10 6.09
N ARG A 58 1.71 -22.04 5.13
CA ARG A 58 1.06 -23.35 5.27
C ARG A 58 1.70 -24.19 6.37
N ASN A 59 3.04 -24.21 6.44
CA ASN A 59 3.72 -24.95 7.49
C ASN A 59 3.54 -24.34 8.88
N ALA A 60 3.36 -23.01 8.96
CA ALA A 60 2.98 -22.33 10.20
C ALA A 60 1.55 -22.64 10.66
N GLY A 61 0.75 -23.35 9.85
CA GLY A 61 -0.61 -23.77 10.19
C GLY A 61 -1.58 -22.60 10.35
N LEU A 62 -1.35 -21.48 9.65
CA LEU A 62 -2.22 -20.30 9.78
C LEU A 62 -3.61 -20.53 9.22
N ASP A 63 -3.77 -21.39 8.21
CA ASP A 63 -5.07 -21.71 7.61
C ASP A 63 -5.96 -22.51 8.56
N GLU A 64 -5.37 -23.28 9.48
CA GLU A 64 -6.05 -24.10 10.49
C GLU A 64 -6.21 -23.37 11.83
N ALA A 65 -5.54 -22.21 12.00
CA ALA A 65 -5.58 -21.47 13.23
C ALA A 65 -6.98 -20.87 13.47
N GLN A 66 -7.54 -21.10 14.67
CA GLN A 66 -8.77 -20.43 15.10
C GLN A 66 -8.56 -18.95 15.41
N ALA A 67 -7.31 -18.55 15.66
CA ALA A 67 -6.92 -17.17 15.88
C ALA A 67 -7.18 -16.31 14.63
N GLY A 68 -7.57 -15.05 14.83
CA GLY A 68 -7.83 -14.10 13.75
C GLY A 68 -9.07 -13.25 14.01
N ILE A 69 -9.37 -12.37 13.09
CA ILE A 69 -10.53 -11.47 13.15
C ILE A 69 -11.65 -12.03 12.25
N LYS A 70 -12.85 -12.14 12.79
CA LYS A 70 -14.02 -12.61 12.04
C LYS A 70 -14.64 -11.49 11.20
N ILE A 71 -14.50 -11.57 9.89
CA ILE A 71 -15.12 -10.64 8.94
C ILE A 71 -16.05 -11.40 7.99
N ALA A 72 -17.34 -11.04 7.97
CA ALA A 72 -18.35 -11.66 7.10
C ALA A 72 -18.32 -13.21 7.15
N ARG A 73 -18.29 -13.80 8.35
CA ARG A 73 -18.21 -15.24 8.65
C ARG A 73 -16.90 -15.93 8.22
N ARG A 74 -15.89 -15.17 7.78
CA ARG A 74 -14.55 -15.70 7.47
C ARG A 74 -13.60 -15.29 8.57
N ASN A 75 -12.75 -16.20 9.00
CA ASN A 75 -11.66 -15.88 9.91
C ASN A 75 -10.46 -15.39 9.09
N ILE A 76 -9.97 -14.19 9.38
CA ILE A 76 -8.83 -13.58 8.71
C ILE A 76 -7.77 -13.35 9.76
N ASN A 77 -6.66 -14.08 9.67
CA ASN A 77 -5.53 -13.99 10.60
C ASN A 77 -4.26 -13.43 9.96
N ASN A 78 -4.23 -13.35 8.62
CA ASN A 78 -3.10 -12.76 7.90
C ASN A 78 -3.53 -12.08 6.60
N LEU A 79 -2.79 -11.04 6.21
CA LEU A 79 -2.82 -10.41 4.89
C LEU A 79 -1.40 -10.35 4.36
N ARG A 80 -1.19 -10.68 3.10
CA ARG A 80 0.14 -10.77 2.49
C ARG A 80 0.21 -10.00 1.18
N TYR A 81 1.28 -9.26 1.03
CA TYR A 81 1.62 -8.59 -0.22
C TYR A 81 3.15 -8.58 -0.38
N ALA A 82 3.67 -9.43 -1.26
CA ALA A 82 5.11 -9.68 -1.39
C ALA A 82 5.74 -10.06 -0.04
N ASP A 83 6.70 -9.29 0.44
CA ASP A 83 7.37 -9.43 1.74
C ASP A 83 6.62 -8.77 2.91
N ASP A 84 5.65 -7.90 2.62
CA ASP A 84 4.81 -7.31 3.66
C ASP A 84 3.73 -8.29 4.13
N THR A 85 3.83 -8.71 5.38
CA THR A 85 2.86 -9.60 6.02
C THR A 85 2.24 -8.90 7.23
N THR A 86 0.92 -8.89 7.29
CA THR A 86 0.16 -8.43 8.47
C THR A 86 -0.50 -9.64 9.13
N LEU A 87 -0.22 -9.86 10.40
CA LEU A 87 -0.92 -10.85 11.22
C LEU A 87 -2.02 -10.14 12.01
N MET A 88 -3.15 -10.81 12.21
CA MET A 88 -4.30 -10.27 12.91
C MET A 88 -4.83 -11.29 13.92
N ALA A 89 -5.18 -10.82 15.11
CA ALA A 89 -5.80 -11.62 16.16
C ALA A 89 -6.70 -10.74 17.05
N GLU A 90 -7.59 -11.36 17.81
CA GLU A 90 -8.44 -10.67 18.78
C GLU A 90 -7.75 -10.47 20.13
N SER A 91 -6.70 -11.25 20.45
CA SER A 91 -5.91 -11.12 21.68
C SER A 91 -4.42 -11.00 21.43
N GLU A 92 -3.69 -10.50 22.42
CA GLU A 92 -2.23 -10.36 22.41
C GLU A 92 -1.54 -11.73 22.37
N GLU A 93 -2.03 -12.69 23.13
CA GLU A 93 -1.49 -14.05 23.22
C GLU A 93 -1.61 -14.80 21.89
N GLU A 94 -2.78 -14.67 21.23
CA GLU A 94 -3.01 -15.26 19.93
C GLU A 94 -2.09 -14.64 18.87
N LEU A 95 -1.93 -13.31 18.87
CA LEU A 95 -1.05 -12.62 17.92
C LEU A 95 0.40 -13.05 18.10
N LYS A 96 0.86 -13.17 19.38
CA LYS A 96 2.20 -13.64 19.72
C LYS A 96 2.42 -15.08 19.26
N SER A 97 1.43 -15.96 19.47
CA SER A 97 1.48 -17.35 19.01
C SER A 97 1.61 -17.44 17.49
N LEU A 98 0.79 -16.68 16.73
CA LEU A 98 0.87 -16.63 15.28
C LEU A 98 2.24 -16.14 14.80
N LEU A 99 2.74 -15.07 15.39
CA LEU A 99 4.03 -14.48 15.05
C LEU A 99 5.19 -15.44 15.26
N MET A 100 5.20 -16.15 16.41
CA MET A 100 6.27 -17.11 16.72
C MET A 100 6.26 -18.31 15.75
N LYS A 101 5.08 -18.83 15.37
CA LYS A 101 4.98 -19.89 14.38
C LYS A 101 5.52 -19.45 13.02
N VAL A 102 5.15 -18.25 12.55
CA VAL A 102 5.67 -17.71 11.28
C VAL A 102 7.18 -17.51 11.35
N LYS A 103 7.69 -17.00 12.48
CA LYS A 103 9.13 -16.82 12.70
C LYS A 103 9.88 -18.14 12.60
N GLU A 104 9.45 -19.17 13.34
CA GLU A 104 10.08 -20.48 13.33
C GLU A 104 10.12 -21.11 11.94
N GLU A 105 9.01 -21.09 11.21
CA GLU A 105 8.95 -21.64 9.84
C GLU A 105 9.79 -20.82 8.86
N SER A 106 9.87 -19.51 9.03
CA SER A 106 10.72 -18.64 8.22
C SER A 106 12.20 -18.91 8.45
N GLU A 107 12.61 -19.11 9.70
CA GLU A 107 14.00 -19.41 10.07
C GLU A 107 14.47 -20.76 9.52
N LYS A 108 13.60 -21.81 9.52
CA LYS A 108 13.92 -23.13 8.93
C LYS A 108 14.32 -23.03 7.48
N VAL A 109 13.78 -22.06 6.75
CA VAL A 109 14.06 -21.83 5.33
C VAL A 109 15.04 -20.67 5.08
N GLY A 110 15.66 -20.14 6.14
CA GLY A 110 16.72 -19.13 6.06
C GLY A 110 16.23 -17.68 5.89
N LEU A 111 14.93 -17.41 6.13
CA LEU A 111 14.41 -16.05 6.23
C LEU A 111 14.35 -15.62 7.70
N LYS A 112 14.78 -14.39 7.98
CA LYS A 112 14.72 -13.80 9.31
C LYS A 112 13.69 -12.69 9.37
N LEU A 113 12.93 -12.66 10.45
CA LEU A 113 12.03 -11.56 10.76
C LEU A 113 12.85 -10.28 11.01
N ASN A 114 12.47 -9.19 10.34
CA ASN A 114 13.08 -7.89 10.58
C ASN A 114 12.35 -7.18 11.73
N ILE A 115 12.83 -7.37 12.96
CA ILE A 115 12.18 -6.85 14.18
C ILE A 115 12.12 -5.32 14.14
N GLN A 116 13.16 -4.65 13.65
CA GLN A 116 13.20 -3.18 13.57
C GLN A 116 12.15 -2.59 12.63
N LYS A 117 11.68 -3.37 11.63
CA LYS A 117 10.59 -2.98 10.73
C LYS A 117 9.24 -3.50 11.17
N THR A 118 9.20 -4.46 12.08
CA THR A 118 7.95 -5.01 12.61
C THR A 118 7.30 -4.01 13.55
N ARG A 119 5.99 -3.84 13.45
CA ARG A 119 5.20 -2.91 14.25
C ARG A 119 3.96 -3.61 14.77
N ILE A 120 3.55 -3.26 15.97
CA ILE A 120 2.31 -3.73 16.58
C ILE A 120 1.32 -2.58 16.62
N LEU A 121 0.13 -2.81 16.09
CA LEU A 121 -0.99 -1.87 16.14
C LEU A 121 -2.15 -2.52 16.90
N ALA A 122 -2.62 -1.88 17.95
CA ALA A 122 -3.75 -2.38 18.73
C ALA A 122 -4.74 -1.27 19.09
N SER A 123 -6.00 -1.65 19.25
CA SER A 123 -7.06 -0.76 19.72
C SER A 123 -7.07 -0.56 21.25
N GLY A 124 -6.29 -1.35 21.99
CA GLY A 124 -6.16 -1.30 23.45
C GLY A 124 -4.72 -1.12 23.91
N LEU A 125 -4.52 -1.10 25.22
CA LEU A 125 -3.19 -1.08 25.81
C LEU A 125 -2.53 -2.45 25.59
N ILE A 126 -1.34 -2.45 25.00
CA ILE A 126 -0.49 -3.61 24.84
C ILE A 126 0.77 -3.41 25.66
N THR A 127 1.22 -4.47 26.31
CA THR A 127 2.53 -4.54 26.97
C THR A 127 3.64 -4.52 25.92
N SER A 128 4.85 -4.10 26.31
CA SER A 128 6.01 -4.15 25.42
C SER A 128 6.34 -5.60 25.06
N TRP A 129 6.52 -5.87 23.78
CA TRP A 129 6.93 -7.20 23.30
C TRP A 129 8.41 -7.25 23.04
N GLU A 130 9.01 -8.37 23.40
CA GLU A 130 10.38 -8.68 23.06
C GLU A 130 10.45 -9.96 22.23
N ILE A 131 11.22 -9.91 21.15
CA ILE A 131 11.51 -11.03 20.28
C ILE A 131 13.03 -11.09 20.16
N ASP A 132 13.63 -12.21 20.57
CA ASP A 132 15.10 -12.42 20.55
C ASP A 132 15.88 -11.33 21.30
N GLY A 133 15.32 -10.77 22.36
CA GLY A 133 15.93 -9.69 23.14
C GLY A 133 15.80 -8.29 22.51
N GLU A 134 15.11 -8.15 21.38
CA GLU A 134 14.77 -6.86 20.78
C GLU A 134 13.32 -6.50 21.04
N THR A 135 13.07 -5.25 21.44
CA THR A 135 11.71 -4.75 21.70
C THR A 135 11.00 -4.42 20.37
N VAL A 136 9.80 -4.94 20.20
CA VAL A 136 8.94 -4.60 19.07
C VAL A 136 8.17 -3.31 19.36
N GLU A 137 8.24 -2.35 18.46
CA GLU A 137 7.60 -1.05 18.64
C GLU A 137 6.08 -1.14 18.50
N THR A 138 5.36 -0.67 19.53
CA THR A 138 3.91 -0.48 19.47
C THR A 138 3.61 0.91 18.93
N VAL A 139 2.74 1.00 17.93
CA VAL A 139 2.42 2.24 17.24
C VAL A 139 0.92 2.52 17.25
N THR A 140 0.55 3.79 17.22
CA THR A 140 -0.85 4.22 17.11
C THR A 140 -1.34 4.30 15.67
N ASP A 141 -0.40 4.39 14.73
CA ASP A 141 -0.67 4.39 13.30
C ASP A 141 0.56 3.91 12.52
N PHE A 142 0.35 3.38 11.33
CA PHE A 142 1.43 3.05 10.40
C PHE A 142 0.96 3.09 8.94
N ILE A 143 1.91 3.06 8.01
CA ILE A 143 1.61 3.06 6.58
C ILE A 143 1.71 1.63 6.05
N TYR A 144 0.56 1.04 5.69
CA TYR A 144 0.47 -0.26 5.06
C TYR A 144 0.04 -0.13 3.61
N LEU A 145 0.80 -0.71 2.68
CA LEU A 145 0.57 -0.62 1.23
C LEU A 145 0.29 0.82 0.76
N GLY A 146 1.01 1.77 1.33
CA GLY A 146 0.88 3.18 0.98
C GLY A 146 -0.31 3.92 1.62
N SER A 147 -1.17 3.27 2.40
CA SER A 147 -2.27 3.91 3.14
C SER A 147 -1.97 3.96 4.64
N LYS A 148 -2.25 5.09 5.27
CA LYS A 148 -2.09 5.27 6.71
C LYS A 148 -3.28 4.64 7.43
N ILE A 149 -3.00 3.66 8.29
CA ILE A 149 -3.97 2.97 9.15
C ILE A 149 -3.75 3.44 10.59
N THR A 150 -4.82 3.69 11.30
CA THR A 150 -4.80 4.11 12.71
C THR A 150 -5.46 3.05 13.59
N ALA A 151 -5.04 2.96 14.84
CA ALA A 151 -5.55 2.00 15.82
C ALA A 151 -7.05 2.18 16.12
N ASP A 152 -7.57 3.39 16.02
CA ASP A 152 -8.98 3.73 16.21
C ASP A 152 -9.83 3.59 14.94
N GLY A 153 -9.22 3.21 13.81
CA GLY A 153 -9.90 3.08 12.52
C GLY A 153 -10.34 4.42 11.90
N ASP A 154 -9.89 5.59 12.43
CA ASP A 154 -10.24 6.89 11.85
C ASP A 154 -9.45 7.14 10.55
N CYS A 155 -10.16 7.34 9.45
CA CYS A 155 -9.56 7.65 8.16
C CYS A 155 -9.17 9.12 7.99
N SER A 156 -9.50 10.00 8.94
CA SER A 156 -9.21 11.45 8.87
C SER A 156 -7.72 11.79 8.72
N PRO A 157 -6.79 11.10 9.41
CA PRO A 157 -5.35 11.30 9.19
C PRO A 157 -4.89 10.94 7.78
N GLU A 158 -5.41 9.84 7.21
CA GLU A 158 -5.09 9.44 5.84
C GLU A 158 -5.67 10.40 4.82
N SER A 159 -6.94 10.80 4.95
CA SER A 159 -7.55 11.76 4.03
C SER A 159 -6.78 13.08 3.99
N LYS A 160 -6.37 13.60 5.14
CA LYS A 160 -5.50 14.80 5.24
C LYS A 160 -4.16 14.59 4.55
N ARG A 161 -3.51 13.44 4.79
CA ARG A 161 -2.22 13.08 4.18
C ARG A 161 -2.34 13.03 2.66
N ARG A 162 -3.40 12.43 2.13
CA ARG A 162 -3.65 12.34 0.67
C ARG A 162 -3.88 13.71 0.05
N LEU A 163 -4.65 14.57 0.69
CA LEU A 163 -4.82 15.94 0.23
C LEU A 163 -3.50 16.73 0.21
N LEU A 164 -2.62 16.52 1.19
CA LEU A 164 -1.29 17.13 1.20
C LEU A 164 -0.40 16.59 0.07
N LEU A 165 -0.42 15.27 -0.19
CA LEU A 165 0.29 14.67 -1.32
C LEU A 165 -0.23 15.22 -2.65
N GLY A 166 -1.55 15.31 -2.81
CA GLY A 166 -2.17 15.94 -3.98
C GLY A 166 -1.72 17.37 -4.20
N ARG A 167 -1.62 18.19 -3.13
CA ARG A 167 -1.08 19.56 -3.20
C ARG A 167 0.36 19.58 -3.68
N LYS A 168 1.21 18.66 -3.20
CA LYS A 168 2.60 18.54 -3.68
C LYS A 168 2.64 18.23 -5.16
N VAL A 169 1.81 17.28 -5.64
CA VAL A 169 1.75 16.95 -7.08
C VAL A 169 1.30 18.15 -7.90
N VAL A 170 0.25 18.87 -7.47
CA VAL A 170 -0.20 20.10 -8.16
C VAL A 170 0.92 21.15 -8.20
N THR A 171 1.70 21.26 -7.13
CA THR A 171 2.84 22.21 -7.09
C THR A 171 3.96 21.79 -8.04
N ASN A 172 4.27 20.50 -8.13
CA ASN A 172 5.26 19.98 -9.08
C ASN A 172 4.83 20.17 -10.54
N LEU A 173 3.52 20.16 -10.80
CA LEU A 173 2.96 20.40 -12.13
C LEU A 173 2.80 21.90 -12.47
N ASP A 174 3.15 22.81 -11.57
CA ASP A 174 2.84 24.24 -11.68
C ASP A 174 3.43 24.88 -12.96
N SER A 175 4.65 24.53 -13.31
CA SER A 175 5.30 25.00 -14.54
C SER A 175 4.52 24.59 -15.80
N ILE A 176 4.05 23.36 -15.82
CA ILE A 176 3.25 22.79 -16.93
C ILE A 176 1.86 23.46 -16.96
N LEU A 177 1.18 23.51 -15.82
CA LEU A 177 -0.17 24.08 -15.70
C LEU A 177 -0.22 25.59 -15.97
N LYS A 178 0.92 26.28 -15.82
CA LYS A 178 1.07 27.71 -16.15
C LYS A 178 1.55 27.98 -17.58
N SER A 179 1.96 26.95 -18.34
CA SER A 179 2.33 27.14 -19.75
C SER A 179 1.15 27.67 -20.56
N ARG A 180 1.45 28.60 -21.49
CA ARG A 180 0.46 29.13 -22.44
C ARG A 180 0.17 28.16 -23.60
N ASP A 181 1.09 27.23 -23.84
CA ASP A 181 1.01 26.26 -24.94
C ASP A 181 0.06 25.11 -24.62
N ILE A 182 -0.35 24.99 -23.35
CA ILE A 182 -1.22 23.91 -22.91
C ILE A 182 -2.66 24.44 -22.77
N THR A 183 -3.57 23.80 -23.51
CA THR A 183 -4.99 24.18 -23.49
C THR A 183 -5.64 23.80 -22.15
N LEU A 184 -6.68 24.54 -21.75
CA LEU A 184 -7.43 24.25 -20.53
C LEU A 184 -7.96 22.81 -20.46
N PRO A 185 -8.55 22.21 -21.53
CA PRO A 185 -8.96 20.81 -21.49
C PRO A 185 -7.81 19.84 -21.23
N THR A 186 -6.62 20.11 -21.77
CA THR A 186 -5.42 19.29 -21.51
C THR A 186 -4.98 19.41 -20.05
N SER A 187 -4.95 20.63 -19.51
CA SER A 187 -4.63 20.86 -18.08
C SER A 187 -5.62 20.14 -17.16
N VAL A 188 -6.91 20.16 -17.47
CA VAL A 188 -7.92 19.41 -16.71
C VAL A 188 -7.68 17.90 -16.78
N ARG A 189 -7.30 17.36 -17.94
CA ARG A 189 -6.92 15.94 -18.10
C ARG A 189 -5.68 15.59 -17.26
N LEU A 190 -4.67 16.46 -17.23
CA LEU A 190 -3.47 16.27 -16.43
C LEU A 190 -3.80 16.20 -14.93
N VAL A 191 -4.62 17.12 -14.41
CA VAL A 191 -5.06 17.07 -13.01
C VAL A 191 -5.81 15.77 -12.72
N LYS A 192 -6.72 15.36 -13.60
CA LYS A 192 -7.47 14.10 -13.44
C LYS A 192 -6.58 12.87 -13.47
N ALA A 193 -5.55 12.84 -14.32
CA ALA A 193 -4.69 11.69 -14.49
C ALA A 193 -3.57 11.60 -13.42
N MET A 194 -3.06 12.72 -12.93
CA MET A 194 -1.89 12.75 -12.07
C MET A 194 -2.19 13.14 -10.62
N VAL A 195 -3.17 14.02 -10.39
CA VAL A 195 -3.47 14.54 -9.05
C VAL A 195 -4.58 13.72 -8.37
N LEU A 196 -5.72 13.53 -9.06
CA LEU A 196 -6.86 12.87 -8.46
C LEU A 196 -6.57 11.41 -8.02
N PRO A 197 -5.83 10.58 -8.78
CA PRO A 197 -5.50 9.22 -8.32
C PRO A 197 -4.66 9.20 -7.03
N VAL A 198 -3.77 10.18 -6.83
CA VAL A 198 -2.98 10.30 -5.59
C VAL A 198 -3.89 10.61 -4.40
N VAL A 199 -4.86 11.49 -4.59
CA VAL A 199 -5.81 11.90 -3.54
C VAL A 199 -6.81 10.80 -3.24
N MET A 200 -7.29 10.10 -4.26
CA MET A 200 -8.34 9.07 -4.13
C MET A 200 -7.81 7.69 -3.76
N TYR A 201 -6.51 7.50 -3.65
CA TYR A 201 -5.94 6.18 -3.35
C TYR A 201 -6.43 5.65 -2.00
N GLY A 202 -7.08 4.48 -2.02
CA GLY A 202 -7.65 3.82 -0.83
C GLY A 202 -8.93 4.48 -0.29
N CYS A 203 -9.51 5.47 -1.01
CA CYS A 203 -10.70 6.19 -0.53
C CYS A 203 -11.97 5.33 -0.44
N GLU A 204 -12.00 4.19 -1.08
CA GLU A 204 -13.11 3.23 -1.02
C GLU A 204 -13.36 2.70 0.40
N SER A 205 -12.33 2.64 1.23
CA SER A 205 -12.44 2.23 2.63
C SER A 205 -12.79 3.39 3.60
N TRP A 206 -12.75 4.65 3.13
CA TRP A 206 -12.91 5.79 4.05
C TRP A 206 -14.35 6.02 4.49
N THR A 207 -14.53 6.30 5.78
CA THR A 207 -15.76 6.84 6.34
C THR A 207 -15.61 8.35 6.48
N ILE A 208 -16.01 9.09 5.43
CA ILE A 208 -15.80 10.54 5.34
C ILE A 208 -16.77 11.28 6.28
N LYS A 209 -16.24 12.07 7.20
CA LYS A 209 -17.01 12.94 8.12
C LYS A 209 -17.32 14.28 7.44
N LYS A 210 -18.37 14.99 7.90
CA LYS A 210 -18.76 16.30 7.34
C LYS A 210 -17.62 17.33 7.24
N ALA A 211 -16.71 17.33 8.20
CA ALA A 211 -15.57 18.25 8.19
C ALA A 211 -14.57 17.92 7.06
N GLU A 212 -14.50 16.68 6.63
CA GLU A 212 -13.61 16.21 5.58
C GLU A 212 -14.17 16.49 4.19
N HIS A 213 -15.49 16.40 4.02
CA HIS A 213 -16.15 16.86 2.79
C HIS A 213 -15.72 18.29 2.44
N ARG A 214 -15.77 19.21 3.43
CA ARG A 214 -15.33 20.60 3.21
C ARG A 214 -13.86 20.73 2.81
N ARG A 215 -12.99 19.84 3.33
CA ARG A 215 -11.55 19.85 2.99
C ARG A 215 -11.32 19.31 1.58
N ILE A 216 -12.06 18.28 1.18
CA ILE A 216 -12.02 17.68 -0.16
C ILE A 216 -12.50 18.70 -1.19
N ASP A 217 -13.64 19.34 -0.94
CA ASP A 217 -14.18 20.40 -1.80
C ASP A 217 -13.23 21.59 -1.90
N GLY A 218 -12.66 22.00 -0.76
CA GLY A 218 -11.69 23.09 -0.72
C GLY A 218 -10.42 22.77 -1.51
N PHE A 219 -9.94 21.53 -1.46
CA PHE A 219 -8.81 21.08 -2.25
C PHE A 219 -9.15 21.06 -3.75
N GLU A 220 -10.30 20.52 -4.12
CA GLU A 220 -10.75 20.49 -5.50
C GLU A 220 -10.86 21.88 -6.09
N LEU A 221 -11.52 22.78 -5.37
CA LEU A 221 -11.65 24.18 -5.77
C LEU A 221 -10.28 24.87 -5.90
N GLN A 222 -9.33 24.59 -5.00
CA GLN A 222 -7.97 25.11 -5.07
C GLN A 222 -7.27 24.66 -6.35
N CYS A 223 -7.41 23.38 -6.75
CA CYS A 223 -6.84 22.86 -8.00
C CYS A 223 -7.41 23.62 -9.21
N TRP A 224 -8.73 23.77 -9.31
CA TRP A 224 -9.37 24.44 -10.44
C TRP A 224 -9.05 25.92 -10.49
N ARG A 225 -9.02 26.62 -9.35
CA ARG A 225 -8.59 28.04 -9.28
C ARG A 225 -7.16 28.20 -9.78
N ARG A 226 -6.27 27.29 -9.45
CA ARG A 226 -4.87 27.31 -9.89
C ARG A 226 -4.75 27.12 -11.40
N LEU A 227 -5.52 26.21 -11.98
CA LEU A 227 -5.59 26.05 -13.44
C LEU A 227 -6.05 27.35 -14.14
N LEU A 228 -7.09 27.97 -13.64
CA LEU A 228 -7.66 29.20 -14.20
C LEU A 228 -6.85 30.44 -13.82
N ARG A 229 -5.76 30.30 -13.06
CA ARG A 229 -4.93 31.43 -12.54
C ARG A 229 -5.75 32.44 -11.76
N VAL A 230 -6.82 32.01 -11.10
CA VAL A 230 -7.70 32.86 -10.31
C VAL A 230 -7.15 32.93 -8.86
N PRO A 231 -6.65 34.08 -8.40
CA PRO A 231 -6.16 34.22 -7.04
C PRO A 231 -7.31 34.01 -6.03
N TRP A 232 -6.96 33.58 -4.82
CA TRP A 232 -7.95 33.34 -3.77
C TRP A 232 -8.74 34.61 -3.40
N THR A 233 -8.13 35.78 -3.58
CA THR A 233 -8.73 37.09 -3.32
C THR A 233 -9.78 37.49 -4.34
N ALA A 234 -9.79 36.86 -5.52
CA ALA A 234 -10.81 37.15 -6.55
C ALA A 234 -12.17 36.59 -6.10
N ARG A 235 -13.18 37.45 -6.06
CA ARG A 235 -14.56 37.11 -5.67
C ARG A 235 -15.31 36.34 -6.80
N ARG A 236 -14.71 35.26 -7.30
CA ARG A 236 -15.39 34.36 -8.27
C ARG A 236 -16.10 33.24 -7.52
N SER A 237 -17.36 32.99 -7.91
CA SER A 237 -18.16 31.92 -7.31
C SER A 237 -17.61 30.53 -7.69
N THR A 238 -17.75 29.56 -6.82
CA THR A 238 -17.40 28.15 -7.08
C THR A 238 -18.11 27.63 -8.33
N LYS A 239 -19.40 27.98 -8.52
CA LYS A 239 -20.17 27.59 -9.72
C LYS A 239 -19.54 28.10 -11.01
N SER A 240 -19.05 29.35 -11.04
CA SER A 240 -18.38 29.93 -12.21
C SER A 240 -17.10 29.18 -12.56
N ILE A 241 -16.30 28.82 -11.54
CA ILE A 241 -15.04 28.08 -11.72
C ILE A 241 -15.31 26.68 -12.25
N LEU A 242 -16.24 25.94 -11.65
CA LEU A 242 -16.61 24.59 -12.08
C LEU A 242 -17.24 24.59 -13.48
N LYS A 243 -18.02 25.59 -13.85
CA LYS A 243 -18.58 25.73 -15.19
C LYS A 243 -17.48 25.90 -16.25
N GLU A 244 -16.47 26.69 -15.96
CA GLU A 244 -15.36 26.97 -16.88
C GLU A 244 -14.40 25.76 -17.02
N THR A 245 -14.07 25.11 -15.93
CA THR A 245 -13.19 23.92 -15.96
C THR A 245 -13.91 22.66 -16.44
N SER A 246 -15.25 22.63 -16.32
CA SER A 246 -16.12 21.49 -16.72
C SER A 246 -15.55 20.14 -16.31
N PRO A 247 -15.27 19.89 -15.01
CA PRO A 247 -14.62 18.66 -14.55
C PRO A 247 -15.48 17.41 -14.78
N GLY A 248 -16.75 17.58 -15.11
CA GLY A 248 -17.72 16.50 -15.34
C GLY A 248 -18.28 15.92 -14.04
N CYS A 249 -17.44 15.53 -13.11
CA CYS A 249 -17.83 15.01 -11.80
C CYS A 249 -16.94 15.64 -10.70
N SER A 250 -17.52 15.92 -9.54
CA SER A 250 -16.75 16.39 -8.38
C SER A 250 -15.82 15.31 -7.86
N LEU A 251 -14.76 15.70 -7.13
CA LEU A 251 -13.84 14.78 -6.49
C LEU A 251 -14.57 13.85 -5.50
N GLU A 252 -15.47 14.40 -4.72
CA GLU A 252 -16.33 13.62 -3.81
C GLU A 252 -17.21 12.62 -4.57
N GLY A 253 -17.82 13.03 -5.68
CA GLY A 253 -18.60 12.13 -6.55
C GLY A 253 -17.77 10.99 -7.14
N LEU A 254 -16.50 11.27 -7.51
CA LEU A 254 -15.57 10.23 -7.97
C LEU A 254 -15.22 9.25 -6.85
N MET A 255 -14.95 9.74 -5.63
CA MET A 255 -14.70 8.90 -4.46
C MET A 255 -15.90 8.00 -4.13
N LEU A 256 -17.11 8.56 -4.15
CA LEU A 256 -18.34 7.79 -3.94
C LEU A 256 -18.52 6.73 -5.02
N LYS A 257 -18.25 7.06 -6.30
CA LYS A 257 -18.32 6.10 -7.41
C LYS A 257 -17.34 4.94 -7.19
N LEU A 258 -16.10 5.20 -6.78
CA LEU A 258 -15.10 4.15 -6.47
C LEU A 258 -15.59 3.27 -5.32
N LYS A 259 -16.11 3.88 -4.26
CA LYS A 259 -16.67 3.17 -3.11
C LYS A 259 -17.82 2.24 -3.52
N LEU A 260 -18.78 2.74 -4.30
CA LEU A 260 -19.90 1.93 -4.81
C LEU A 260 -19.44 0.80 -5.74
N GLN A 261 -18.44 1.05 -6.58
CA GLN A 261 -17.84 0.02 -7.44
C GLN A 261 -17.15 -1.08 -6.62
N TYR A 262 -16.43 -0.71 -5.57
CA TYR A 262 -15.77 -1.65 -4.67
C TYR A 262 -16.80 -2.55 -3.99
N PHE A 263 -17.81 -1.98 -3.33
CA PHE A 263 -18.86 -2.74 -2.66
C PHE A 263 -19.72 -3.54 -3.66
N GLY A 264 -20.08 -2.99 -4.81
CA GLY A 264 -20.86 -3.68 -5.82
C GLY A 264 -20.17 -4.91 -6.42
N ARG A 265 -18.82 -4.94 -6.45
CA ARG A 265 -18.06 -6.14 -6.84
C ARG A 265 -18.07 -7.22 -5.75
N HIS A 266 -18.05 -6.82 -4.49
CA HIS A 266 -18.09 -7.76 -3.37
C HIS A 266 -19.46 -8.44 -3.21
N TRP A 267 -20.56 -7.73 -3.50
CA TRP A 267 -21.91 -8.27 -3.42
C TRP A 267 -22.28 -9.23 -4.56
N LYS A 268 -21.55 -9.21 -5.67
CA LYS A 268 -21.79 -10.07 -6.84
C LYS A 268 -20.96 -11.37 -6.85
N ARG A 269 -20.17 -11.63 -5.82
CA ARG A 269 -19.46 -12.91 -5.66
C ARG A 269 -20.26 -13.80 -4.70
N PRO A 270 -20.72 -14.99 -5.17
CA PRO A 270 -21.43 -15.96 -4.32
C PRO A 270 -20.54 -16.45 -3.19
#